data_4c9711df54e2ca674928895b682551c1
#
_entry.id   4c9711df54e2ca674928895b682551c1
#
_cell.length_a   1.000
_cell.length_b   1.000
_cell.length_c   1.000
_cell.angle_alpha   90.00
_cell.angle_beta   90.00
_cell.angle_gamma   90.00
#
_symmetry.space_group_name_H-M   'P 1'
#
loop_
_entity.id
_entity.type
_entity.pdbx_description
1 polymer ?
#
loop_
_entity_poly.entity_id
_entity_poly.type
_entity_poly.pdbx_seq_one_letter_code
_entity_poly.pdbx_strand_id
1 'polypeptide(L)'
;MDERRRFLAGLGGVAAGFAMAAAPVRAATGRGPRYAMAIDLARCIGCQACTIACAVENRVPAGEWRTVVTVSEVKAPRGAAFAMMPRLCNHCDDPACVPPCPKKATYQTADGTVQIDADRCIGCGKCVKACPYGARYVDEASGVADKCTFCLHRVSAGLAPACVETCVGGARVFGDLNDPASPVSRALEGRKAHTIAPRKGTKPHVFYLGLDEAQLEAGRAVMADPRA
;
A
#
# COMPACT_ATOMS: atom_id res chain seq x y z
N MET A 1 -14.91 0.11 -61.59
CA MET A 1 -15.69 0.92 -60.62
C MET A 1 -16.78 0.04 -60.07
N ASP A 2 -16.86 -0.12 -58.75
CA ASP A 2 -18.02 -0.58 -57.96
C ASP A 2 -17.91 -1.86 -57.11
N GLU A 3 -16.77 -2.26 -56.67
CA GLU A 3 -16.73 -3.23 -55.54
C GLU A 3 -16.65 -2.57 -54.16
N ARG A 4 -16.21 -1.32 -54.07
CA ARG A 4 -16.13 -0.59 -52.81
C ARG A 4 -17.49 -0.13 -52.25
N ARG A 5 -18.51 -0.04 -53.06
CA ARG A 5 -19.86 0.37 -52.66
C ARG A 5 -20.71 -0.76 -52.11
N ARG A 6 -20.40 -2.02 -52.37
CA ARG A 6 -21.15 -3.17 -51.83
C ARG A 6 -20.75 -3.56 -50.41
N PHE A 7 -19.56 -3.14 -49.95
CA PHE A 7 -19.10 -3.44 -48.57
C PHE A 7 -19.74 -2.56 -47.49
N LEU A 8 -20.29 -1.40 -47.85
CA LEU A 8 -20.89 -0.48 -46.91
C LEU A 8 -22.43 -0.65 -46.71
N ALA A 9 -23.06 -1.52 -47.48
CA ALA A 9 -24.52 -1.75 -47.35
C ALA A 9 -24.87 -2.92 -46.42
N GLY A 10 -23.90 -3.64 -45.84
CA GLY A 10 -24.08 -4.81 -44.97
C GLY A 10 -23.99 -4.52 -43.43
N LEU A 11 -23.75 -3.29 -43.04
CA LEU A 11 -23.69 -2.92 -41.59
C LEU A 11 -25.02 -2.36 -41.06
N GLY A 12 -26.12 -3.06 -41.41
CA GLY A 12 -27.40 -2.87 -40.78
C GLY A 12 -27.49 -3.56 -39.44
N GLY A 13 -27.36 -2.79 -38.36
CA GLY A 13 -28.11 -2.96 -37.13
C GLY A 13 -27.89 -4.23 -36.28
N VAL A 14 -26.86 -4.27 -35.43
CA VAL A 14 -27.00 -4.84 -34.09
C VAL A 14 -26.47 -3.81 -33.09
N ALA A 15 -27.30 -2.84 -32.75
CA ALA A 15 -27.14 -2.07 -31.52
C ALA A 15 -27.53 -3.00 -30.35
N ALA A 16 -26.66 -3.93 -29.99
CA ALA A 16 -26.76 -4.61 -28.70
C ALA A 16 -26.39 -3.57 -27.65
N GLY A 17 -27.41 -2.95 -27.07
CA GLY A 17 -27.28 -2.08 -25.91
C GLY A 17 -26.65 -2.89 -24.77
N PHE A 18 -25.35 -2.75 -24.57
CA PHE A 18 -24.73 -3.12 -23.30
C PHE A 18 -25.26 -2.14 -22.25
N ALA A 19 -26.39 -2.49 -21.64
CA ALA A 19 -26.80 -1.90 -20.37
C ALA A 19 -25.73 -2.33 -19.35
N MET A 20 -24.71 -1.50 -19.15
CA MET A 20 -23.88 -1.58 -17.97
C MET A 20 -24.79 -1.30 -16.78
N ALA A 21 -25.30 -2.38 -16.16
CA ALA A 21 -25.94 -2.28 -14.86
C ALA A 21 -24.86 -1.74 -13.91
N ALA A 22 -24.95 -0.45 -13.59
CA ALA A 22 -24.21 0.13 -12.50
C ALA A 22 -24.63 -0.66 -11.25
N ALA A 23 -23.73 -1.49 -10.72
CA ALA A 23 -23.97 -2.13 -9.45
C ALA A 23 -24.26 -1.03 -8.42
N PRO A 24 -25.32 -1.16 -7.60
CA PRO A 24 -25.62 -0.15 -6.61
C PRO A 24 -24.41 0.01 -5.70
N VAL A 25 -23.84 1.22 -5.67
CA VAL A 25 -22.88 1.63 -4.65
C VAL A 25 -23.63 1.52 -3.32
N ARG A 26 -23.38 0.42 -2.61
CA ARG A 26 -24.00 0.18 -1.31
C ARG A 26 -23.50 1.27 -0.38
N ALA A 27 -24.42 2.07 0.16
CA ALA A 27 -24.13 3.16 1.09
C ALA A 27 -23.24 2.63 2.21
N ALA A 28 -22.06 3.20 2.35
CA ALA A 28 -21.16 2.94 3.45
C ALA A 28 -21.90 3.21 4.78
N THR A 29 -21.73 2.32 5.74
CA THR A 29 -22.14 2.52 7.13
C THR A 29 -21.63 3.88 7.57
N GLY A 30 -22.43 4.83 7.95
CA GLY A 30 -22.21 6.28 8.18
C GLY A 30 -20.87 6.77 8.81
N ARG A 31 -19.84 5.96 8.74
CA ARG A 31 -18.44 6.26 9.01
C ARG A 31 -17.71 6.33 7.66
N GLY A 32 -16.89 7.35 7.46
CA GLY A 32 -16.04 7.48 6.29
C GLY A 32 -15.13 6.24 6.07
N PRO A 33 -14.47 6.13 4.92
CA PRO A 33 -13.60 4.99 4.62
C PRO A 33 -12.48 4.88 5.67
N ARG A 34 -12.05 3.64 5.92
CA ARG A 34 -10.90 3.31 6.75
C ARG A 34 -9.93 2.48 5.93
N TYR A 35 -9.00 3.14 5.28
CA TYR A 35 -8.10 2.48 4.35
C TYR A 35 -7.08 1.58 5.02
N ALA A 36 -6.88 0.40 4.43
CA ALA A 36 -5.90 -0.58 4.87
C ALA A 36 -5.33 -1.39 3.69
N MET A 37 -4.23 -2.08 3.96
CA MET A 37 -3.60 -2.99 3.02
C MET A 37 -3.39 -4.36 3.67
N ALA A 38 -3.78 -5.42 3.00
CA ALA A 38 -3.36 -6.78 3.31
C ALA A 38 -2.23 -7.19 2.36
N ILE A 39 -1.21 -7.86 2.88
CA ILE A 39 -0.08 -8.38 2.13
C ILE A 39 0.01 -9.88 2.39
N ASP A 40 -0.28 -10.68 1.38
CA ASP A 40 -0.18 -12.13 1.42
C ASP A 40 1.24 -12.57 1.04
N LEU A 41 2.02 -12.96 2.03
CA LEU A 41 3.43 -13.32 1.84
C LEU A 41 3.61 -14.61 1.05
N ALA A 42 2.64 -15.52 1.09
CA ALA A 42 2.68 -16.74 0.27
C ALA A 42 2.58 -16.44 -1.24
N ARG A 43 2.07 -15.26 -1.61
CA ARG A 43 1.93 -14.80 -2.99
C ARG A 43 3.03 -13.82 -3.42
N CYS A 44 3.85 -13.36 -2.46
CA CYS A 44 4.94 -12.43 -2.79
C CYS A 44 6.14 -13.19 -3.34
N ILE A 45 6.54 -12.85 -4.56
CA ILE A 45 7.67 -13.46 -5.27
C ILE A 45 8.95 -12.60 -5.24
N GLY A 46 8.96 -11.51 -4.48
CA GLY A 46 10.14 -10.64 -4.35
C GLY A 46 10.50 -9.82 -5.59
N CYS A 47 9.64 -9.71 -6.59
CA CYS A 47 9.95 -9.14 -7.93
C CYS A 47 10.22 -7.64 -7.95
N GLN A 48 10.04 -6.91 -6.86
CA GLN A 48 10.23 -5.45 -6.73
C GLN A 48 9.34 -4.57 -7.66
N ALA A 49 8.41 -5.14 -8.42
CA ALA A 49 7.52 -4.36 -9.30
C ALA A 49 6.76 -3.27 -8.53
N CYS A 50 6.31 -3.58 -7.30
CA CYS A 50 5.66 -2.61 -6.43
C CYS A 50 6.57 -1.45 -5.99
N THR A 51 7.87 -1.70 -5.81
CA THR A 51 8.89 -0.68 -5.47
C THR A 51 9.07 0.28 -6.64
N ILE A 52 9.28 -0.27 -7.83
CA ILE A 52 9.48 0.51 -9.06
C ILE A 52 8.22 1.32 -9.40
N ALA A 53 7.04 0.69 -9.40
CA ALA A 53 5.79 1.38 -9.69
C ALA A 53 5.53 2.53 -8.70
N CYS A 54 5.82 2.32 -7.40
CA CYS A 54 5.70 3.37 -6.40
C CYS A 54 6.69 4.51 -6.63
N ALA A 55 7.94 4.19 -7.00
CA ALA A 55 8.96 5.20 -7.29
C ALA A 55 8.57 6.08 -8.48
N VAL A 56 8.10 5.48 -9.56
CA VAL A 56 7.64 6.21 -10.77
C VAL A 56 6.40 7.04 -10.47
N GLU A 57 5.37 6.45 -9.87
CA GLU A 57 4.09 7.11 -9.57
C GLU A 57 4.27 8.32 -8.65
N ASN A 58 5.12 8.18 -7.63
CA ASN A 58 5.25 9.16 -6.57
C ASN A 58 6.53 9.99 -6.66
N ARG A 59 7.33 9.86 -7.74
CA ARG A 59 8.59 10.57 -7.96
C ARG A 59 9.54 10.43 -6.77
N VAL A 60 9.68 9.19 -6.25
CA VAL A 60 10.56 8.93 -5.11
C VAL A 60 12.02 9.12 -5.54
N PRO A 61 12.83 9.88 -4.80
CA PRO A 61 14.23 10.10 -5.13
C PRO A 61 15.04 8.80 -5.20
N ALA A 62 16.08 8.78 -6.02
CA ALA A 62 17.02 7.66 -6.08
C ALA A 62 17.67 7.43 -4.70
N GLY A 63 17.75 6.17 -4.29
CA GLY A 63 18.27 5.79 -2.96
C GLY A 63 17.24 5.80 -1.83
N GLU A 64 16.03 6.35 -2.07
CA GLU A 64 14.94 6.34 -1.10
C GLU A 64 13.78 5.44 -1.54
N TRP A 65 12.88 5.11 -0.63
CA TRP A 65 11.74 4.26 -0.91
C TRP A 65 10.49 4.62 -0.08
N ARG A 66 9.32 4.57 -0.69
CA ARG A 66 8.03 4.57 0.01
C ARG A 66 7.50 3.15 0.26
N THR A 67 7.91 2.21 -0.57
CA THR A 67 7.72 0.77 -0.38
C THR A 67 8.91 0.02 -0.96
N VAL A 68 9.29 -1.07 -0.30
CA VAL A 68 10.40 -1.95 -0.70
C VAL A 68 10.07 -3.38 -0.32
N VAL A 69 10.64 -4.35 -1.02
CA VAL A 69 10.61 -5.76 -0.60
C VAL A 69 12.02 -6.15 -0.16
N THR A 70 12.20 -6.40 1.13
CA THR A 70 13.44 -6.98 1.65
C THR A 70 13.42 -8.48 1.44
N VAL A 71 14.56 -9.05 1.07
CA VAL A 71 14.77 -10.48 0.90
C VAL A 71 15.79 -10.92 1.92
N SER A 72 15.45 -11.88 2.76
CA SER A 72 16.33 -12.43 3.78
C SER A 72 16.41 -13.93 3.64
N GLU A 73 17.61 -14.49 3.82
CA GLU A 73 17.77 -15.93 3.95
C GLU A 73 17.28 -16.37 5.33
N VAL A 74 16.46 -17.40 5.37
CA VAL A 74 15.91 -17.97 6.59
C VAL A 74 16.12 -19.47 6.63
N LYS A 75 16.23 -20.03 7.83
CA LYS A 75 16.25 -21.47 8.02
C LYS A 75 14.87 -22.07 7.77
N ALA A 76 14.80 -23.10 6.98
CA ALA A 76 13.58 -23.85 6.71
C ALA A 76 13.80 -25.34 6.98
N PRO A 77 12.73 -26.15 7.17
CA PRO A 77 12.87 -27.59 7.45
C PRO A 77 13.65 -28.37 6.39
N ARG A 78 13.70 -27.88 5.16
CA ARG A 78 14.43 -28.50 4.03
C ARG A 78 15.72 -27.76 3.64
N GLY A 79 16.31 -26.96 4.55
CA GLY A 79 17.51 -26.18 4.32
C GLY A 79 17.25 -24.67 4.35
N ALA A 80 18.01 -23.90 3.56
CA ALA A 80 17.82 -22.46 3.45
C ALA A 80 16.62 -22.13 2.55
N ALA A 81 15.91 -21.08 2.88
CA ALA A 81 14.84 -20.48 2.07
C ALA A 81 14.93 -18.95 2.09
N PHE A 82 14.24 -18.30 1.19
CA PHE A 82 14.16 -16.83 1.16
C PHE A 82 12.81 -16.36 1.69
N ALA A 83 12.85 -15.44 2.67
CA ALA A 83 11.67 -14.72 3.12
C ALA A 83 11.59 -13.36 2.40
N MET A 84 10.48 -13.09 1.74
CA MET A 84 10.17 -11.82 1.09
C MET A 84 9.28 -11.00 2.02
N MET A 85 9.76 -9.82 2.43
CA MET A 85 9.02 -8.94 3.33
C MET A 85 8.75 -7.58 2.66
N PRO A 86 7.60 -7.38 2.04
CA PRO A 86 7.17 -6.08 1.53
C PRO A 86 6.92 -5.11 2.68
N ARG A 87 7.52 -3.94 2.62
CA ARG A 87 7.44 -2.90 3.66
C ARG A 87 6.98 -1.57 3.09
N LEU A 88 6.26 -0.81 3.89
CA LEU A 88 5.79 0.55 3.58
C LEU A 88 5.34 1.23 4.89
N CYS A 89 4.86 2.48 4.81
CA CYS A 89 4.22 3.13 5.95
C CYS A 89 2.97 2.34 6.37
N ASN A 90 2.82 2.10 7.66
CA ASN A 90 1.72 1.31 8.20
C ASN A 90 0.42 2.11 8.42
N HIS A 91 0.41 3.42 8.20
CA HIS A 91 -0.76 4.28 8.43
C HIS A 91 -1.46 3.96 9.76
N CYS A 92 -0.68 4.00 10.84
CA CYS A 92 -1.09 3.58 12.18
C CYS A 92 -2.28 4.39 12.71
N ASP A 93 -3.16 3.76 13.50
CA ASP A 93 -4.21 4.47 14.27
C ASP A 93 -3.60 5.35 15.35
N ASP A 94 -2.54 4.84 16.04
CA ASP A 94 -1.79 5.59 17.03
C ASP A 94 -0.39 5.94 16.45
N PRO A 95 -0.31 6.95 15.57
CA PRO A 95 0.89 7.21 14.80
C PRO A 95 1.96 7.93 15.64
N ALA A 96 2.96 7.19 16.10
CA ALA A 96 4.09 7.73 16.88
C ALA A 96 4.82 8.90 16.19
N CYS A 97 4.67 9.05 14.89
CA CYS A 97 5.29 10.10 14.08
C CYS A 97 4.52 11.43 14.08
N VAL A 98 3.26 11.46 14.53
CA VAL A 98 2.43 12.67 14.54
C VAL A 98 2.74 13.58 15.74
N PRO A 99 2.75 13.11 17.00
CA PRO A 99 2.96 13.97 18.16
C PRO A 99 4.27 14.79 18.15
N PRO A 100 5.42 14.24 17.69
CA PRO A 100 6.69 14.98 17.76
C PRO A 100 6.83 16.08 16.69
N CYS A 101 5.86 16.25 15.79
CA CYS A 101 5.94 17.25 14.73
C CYS A 101 5.66 18.67 15.26
N PRO A 102 6.67 19.58 15.34
CA PRO A 102 6.48 20.91 15.93
C PRO A 102 5.59 21.81 15.07
N LYS A 103 5.52 21.54 13.77
CA LYS A 103 4.71 22.31 12.81
C LYS A 103 3.37 21.65 12.51
N LYS A 104 3.07 20.48 13.13
CA LYS A 104 1.86 19.67 12.86
C LYS A 104 1.72 19.38 11.35
N ALA A 105 2.85 19.30 10.64
CA ALA A 105 2.90 19.00 9.21
C ALA A 105 2.53 17.54 8.94
N THR A 106 2.87 16.60 9.82
CA THR A 106 2.37 15.23 9.72
C THR A 106 1.11 15.09 10.58
N TYR A 107 0.06 14.51 10.00
CA TYR A 107 -1.26 14.43 10.62
C TYR A 107 -1.99 13.17 10.16
N GLN A 108 -3.04 12.79 10.86
CA GLN A 108 -3.94 11.71 10.49
C GLN A 108 -5.23 12.28 9.91
N THR A 109 -5.70 11.72 8.82
CA THR A 109 -6.94 12.07 8.14
C THR A 109 -8.13 11.26 8.69
N ALA A 110 -9.34 11.67 8.37
CA ALA A 110 -10.56 10.99 8.82
C ALA A 110 -10.69 9.54 8.26
N ASP A 111 -10.05 9.26 7.13
CA ASP A 111 -9.97 7.93 6.51
C ASP A 111 -8.92 7.00 7.17
N GLY A 112 -8.29 7.45 8.27
CA GLY A 112 -7.28 6.72 9.00
C GLY A 112 -5.88 6.79 8.39
N THR A 113 -5.70 7.47 7.25
CA THR A 113 -4.36 7.60 6.66
C THR A 113 -3.53 8.66 7.37
N VAL A 114 -2.23 8.46 7.42
CA VAL A 114 -1.30 9.48 7.92
C VAL A 114 -0.70 10.20 6.73
N GLN A 115 -0.78 11.52 6.70
CA GLN A 115 -0.30 12.36 5.60
C GLN A 115 0.77 13.36 6.07
N ILE A 116 1.37 14.06 5.12
CA ILE A 116 2.32 15.14 5.35
C ILE A 116 1.87 16.34 4.52
N ASP A 117 1.75 17.48 5.18
CA ASP A 117 1.58 18.78 4.56
C ASP A 117 2.98 19.34 4.25
N ALA A 118 3.33 19.39 2.98
CA ALA A 118 4.65 19.80 2.52
C ALA A 118 4.93 21.28 2.84
N ASP A 119 3.92 22.15 2.76
CA ASP A 119 4.07 23.58 2.96
C ASP A 119 4.36 23.92 4.44
N ARG A 120 3.93 23.05 5.36
CA ARG A 120 4.19 23.20 6.79
C ARG A 120 5.43 22.46 7.26
N CYS A 121 5.96 21.54 6.45
CA CYS A 121 7.10 20.71 6.82
C CYS A 121 8.39 21.53 6.78
N ILE A 122 9.17 21.45 7.86
CA ILE A 122 10.49 22.10 7.96
C ILE A 122 11.66 21.12 7.91
N GLY A 123 11.43 19.87 7.51
CA GLY A 123 12.46 18.85 7.33
C GLY A 123 13.22 18.42 8.59
N CYS A 124 12.73 18.71 9.79
CA CYS A 124 13.47 18.50 11.04
C CYS A 124 13.74 17.02 11.40
N GLY A 125 13.20 16.05 10.67
CA GLY A 125 13.42 14.61 10.82
C GLY A 125 12.85 13.99 12.09
N LYS A 126 12.16 14.73 12.98
CA LYS A 126 11.61 14.16 14.24
C LYS A 126 10.61 13.02 13.98
N CYS A 127 9.76 13.13 12.94
CA CYS A 127 8.82 12.10 12.53
C CYS A 127 9.52 10.87 11.91
N VAL A 128 10.69 11.05 11.30
CA VAL A 128 11.53 9.95 10.80
C VAL A 128 12.06 9.13 11.98
N LYS A 129 12.69 9.80 12.95
CA LYS A 129 13.23 9.15 14.17
C LYS A 129 12.15 8.47 15.01
N ALA A 130 10.94 9.01 15.03
CA ALA A 130 9.82 8.46 15.80
C ALA A 130 9.15 7.25 15.14
N CYS A 131 9.37 7.01 13.85
CA CYS A 131 8.74 5.91 13.14
C CYS A 131 9.42 4.57 13.50
N PRO A 132 8.73 3.63 14.19
CA PRO A 132 9.35 2.37 14.58
C PRO A 132 9.53 1.41 13.40
N TYR A 133 9.10 1.80 12.21
CA TYR A 133 9.15 0.99 10.99
C TYR A 133 10.18 1.48 9.98
N GLY A 134 10.91 2.57 10.24
CA GLY A 134 11.83 3.18 9.29
C GLY A 134 11.17 3.58 7.95
N ALA A 135 9.85 3.83 7.95
CA ALA A 135 9.07 4.03 6.74
C ALA A 135 8.95 5.51 6.33
N ARG A 136 9.92 6.33 6.73
CA ARG A 136 9.99 7.77 6.44
C ARG A 136 11.42 8.20 6.18
N TYR A 137 11.59 9.18 5.33
CA TYR A 137 12.85 9.85 5.08
C TYR A 137 12.62 11.37 4.96
N VAL A 138 13.69 12.14 4.89
CA VAL A 138 13.62 13.54 4.46
C VAL A 138 14.23 13.58 3.06
N ASP A 139 13.45 14.04 2.10
CA ASP A 139 13.92 14.23 0.74
C ASP A 139 14.92 15.40 0.73
N GLU A 140 16.15 15.13 0.34
CA GLU A 140 17.24 16.12 0.34
C GLU A 140 17.01 17.27 -0.64
N ALA A 141 16.31 17.00 -1.74
CA ALA A 141 16.08 18.01 -2.77
C ALA A 141 14.99 19.02 -2.35
N SER A 142 13.91 18.56 -1.73
CA SER A 142 12.81 19.42 -1.27
C SER A 142 12.96 19.88 0.18
N GLY A 143 13.78 19.20 0.98
CA GLY A 143 13.86 19.40 2.42
C GLY A 143 12.61 18.94 3.18
N VAL A 144 11.69 18.22 2.56
CA VAL A 144 10.41 17.78 3.13
C VAL A 144 10.47 16.31 3.54
N ALA A 145 9.88 15.97 4.67
CA ALA A 145 9.73 14.55 5.04
C ALA A 145 8.76 13.85 4.09
N ASP A 146 9.10 12.63 3.69
CA ASP A 146 8.26 11.84 2.79
C ASP A 146 8.03 10.40 3.28
N LYS A 147 6.99 9.76 2.73
CA LYS A 147 6.57 8.38 3.03
C LYS A 147 5.45 7.92 2.10
N CYS A 148 5.08 6.63 2.17
CA CYS A 148 3.87 6.12 1.53
C CYS A 148 2.63 6.90 1.98
N THR A 149 1.79 7.30 1.02
CA THR A 149 0.51 8.02 1.21
C THR A 149 -0.71 7.13 0.95
N PHE A 150 -0.52 5.82 0.74
CA PHE A 150 -1.49 4.91 0.11
C PHE A 150 -1.93 5.38 -1.29
N CYS A 151 -1.07 6.18 -1.96
CA CYS A 151 -1.40 6.82 -3.24
C CYS A 151 -2.75 7.55 -3.18
N LEU A 152 -2.98 8.39 -2.15
CA LEU A 152 -4.27 9.03 -1.89
C LEU A 152 -4.81 9.76 -3.13
N HIS A 153 -3.93 10.35 -3.96
CA HIS A 153 -4.30 10.98 -5.23
C HIS A 153 -4.97 10.01 -6.21
N ARG A 154 -4.50 8.74 -6.27
CA ARG A 154 -5.14 7.69 -7.08
C ARG A 154 -6.43 7.19 -6.44
N VAL A 155 -6.37 6.94 -5.13
CA VAL A 155 -7.51 6.41 -4.37
C VAL A 155 -8.68 7.38 -4.42
N SER A 156 -8.44 8.69 -4.31
CA SER A 156 -9.46 9.72 -4.46
C SER A 156 -10.06 9.78 -5.87
N ALA A 157 -9.34 9.30 -6.87
CA ALA A 157 -9.83 9.14 -8.25
C ALA A 157 -10.47 7.76 -8.52
N GLY A 158 -10.68 6.94 -7.48
CA GLY A 158 -11.26 5.59 -7.60
C GLY A 158 -10.29 4.52 -8.12
N LEU A 159 -8.99 4.81 -8.19
CA LEU A 159 -7.95 3.89 -8.65
C LEU A 159 -7.27 3.19 -7.47
N ALA A 160 -6.77 1.99 -7.69
CA ALA A 160 -5.93 1.30 -6.70
C ALA A 160 -4.56 2.00 -6.54
N PRO A 161 -3.90 1.86 -5.37
CA PRO A 161 -2.50 2.27 -5.23
C PRO A 161 -1.61 1.60 -6.28
N ALA A 162 -0.63 2.32 -6.84
CA ALA A 162 0.22 1.81 -7.92
C ALA A 162 0.91 0.48 -7.56
N CYS A 163 1.35 0.32 -6.32
CA CYS A 163 1.98 -0.92 -5.85
C CYS A 163 1.02 -2.11 -5.70
N VAL A 164 -0.29 -1.88 -5.67
CA VAL A 164 -1.32 -2.91 -5.68
C VAL A 164 -1.62 -3.32 -7.10
N GLU A 165 -1.86 -2.34 -7.97
CA GLU A 165 -2.20 -2.57 -9.39
C GLU A 165 -1.09 -3.32 -10.13
N THR A 166 0.17 -3.01 -9.84
CA THR A 166 1.35 -3.64 -10.45
C THR A 166 1.75 -4.98 -9.82
N CYS A 167 1.10 -5.42 -8.74
CA CYS A 167 1.52 -6.61 -8.01
C CYS A 167 1.26 -7.89 -8.82
N VAL A 168 2.30 -8.43 -9.46
CA VAL A 168 2.23 -9.61 -10.36
C VAL A 168 1.62 -10.83 -9.65
N GLY A 169 2.04 -11.11 -8.42
CA GLY A 169 1.49 -12.22 -7.62
C GLY A 169 0.13 -11.91 -6.98
N GLY A 170 -0.39 -10.68 -7.09
CA GLY A 170 -1.59 -10.25 -6.35
C GLY A 170 -1.44 -10.36 -4.84
N ALA A 171 -0.19 -10.22 -4.34
CA ALA A 171 0.09 -10.30 -2.91
C ALA A 171 -0.43 -9.09 -2.13
N ARG A 172 -0.56 -7.93 -2.77
CA ARG A 172 -1.03 -6.69 -2.15
C ARG A 172 -2.50 -6.48 -2.45
N VAL A 173 -3.30 -6.30 -1.41
CA VAL A 173 -4.75 -6.06 -1.51
C VAL A 173 -5.06 -4.82 -0.69
N PHE A 174 -5.72 -3.84 -1.28
CA PHE A 174 -6.06 -2.56 -0.66
C PHE A 174 -7.57 -2.35 -0.64
N GLY A 175 -8.06 -1.59 0.33
CA GLY A 175 -9.46 -1.20 0.38
C GLY A 175 -9.87 -0.56 1.70
N ASP A 176 -11.17 -0.48 1.89
CA ASP A 176 -11.84 0.09 3.07
C ASP A 176 -12.23 -1.01 4.06
N LEU A 177 -11.73 -0.98 5.29
CA LEU A 177 -12.10 -1.91 6.35
C LEU A 177 -13.53 -1.74 6.84
N ASN A 178 -14.15 -0.58 6.63
CA ASN A 178 -15.54 -0.32 7.00
C ASN A 178 -16.53 -0.91 5.99
N ASP A 179 -16.06 -1.34 4.81
CA ASP A 179 -16.86 -2.04 3.81
C ASP A 179 -16.54 -3.55 3.82
N PRO A 180 -17.46 -4.42 4.28
CA PRO A 180 -17.26 -5.88 4.24
C PRO A 180 -17.07 -6.44 2.81
N ALA A 181 -17.58 -5.73 1.80
CA ALA A 181 -17.43 -6.13 0.40
C ALA A 181 -16.09 -5.68 -0.20
N SER A 182 -15.33 -4.86 0.52
CA SER A 182 -14.01 -4.37 0.09
C SER A 182 -13.01 -5.52 -0.11
N PRO A 183 -12.12 -5.43 -1.10
CA PRO A 183 -11.08 -6.43 -1.32
C PRO A 183 -10.24 -6.73 -0.08
N VAL A 184 -9.86 -5.71 0.71
CA VAL A 184 -9.06 -5.91 1.92
C VAL A 184 -9.84 -6.65 3.00
N SER A 185 -11.11 -6.34 3.21
CA SER A 185 -11.97 -7.02 4.19
C SER A 185 -12.13 -8.49 3.85
N ARG A 186 -12.42 -8.81 2.58
CA ARG A 186 -12.48 -10.20 2.09
C ARG A 186 -11.15 -10.94 2.22
N ALA A 187 -10.02 -10.26 1.96
CA ALA A 187 -8.71 -10.89 2.09
C ALA A 187 -8.36 -11.25 3.53
N LEU A 188 -8.89 -10.53 4.51
CA LEU A 188 -8.67 -10.73 5.94
C LEU A 188 -9.68 -11.69 6.57
N GLU A 189 -10.84 -11.89 5.94
CA GLU A 189 -11.92 -12.72 6.47
C GLU A 189 -11.47 -14.18 6.72
N GLY A 190 -11.67 -14.66 7.95
CA GLY A 190 -11.32 -16.03 8.36
C GLY A 190 -9.83 -16.36 8.35
N ARG A 191 -8.95 -15.39 8.11
CA ARG A 191 -7.50 -15.59 8.03
C ARG A 191 -6.77 -14.95 9.22
N LYS A 192 -5.75 -15.66 9.72
CA LYS A 192 -4.86 -15.10 10.74
C LYS A 192 -3.99 -14.00 10.12
N ALA A 193 -4.27 -12.76 10.51
CA ALA A 193 -3.50 -11.60 10.08
C ALA A 193 -2.56 -11.12 11.19
N HIS A 194 -1.39 -10.65 10.79
CA HIS A 194 -0.36 -10.14 11.69
C HIS A 194 0.00 -8.71 11.31
N THR A 195 0.52 -7.94 12.27
CA THR A 195 1.12 -6.63 12.02
C THR A 195 2.61 -6.67 12.38
N ILE A 196 3.42 -5.87 11.71
CA ILE A 196 4.83 -5.73 12.05
C ILE A 196 4.95 -5.00 13.40
N ALA A 197 5.82 -5.50 14.29
CA ALA A 197 6.12 -4.93 15.59
C ALA A 197 4.89 -4.56 16.45
N PRO A 198 3.96 -5.49 16.73
CA PRO A 198 2.73 -5.21 17.47
C PRO A 198 2.98 -4.65 18.86
N ARG A 199 4.12 -4.96 19.49
CA ARG A 199 4.51 -4.46 20.83
C ARG A 199 4.76 -2.95 20.89
N LYS A 200 4.84 -2.27 19.74
CA LYS A 200 5.00 -0.81 19.67
C LYS A 200 3.69 -0.05 19.91
N GLY A 201 2.55 -0.75 19.98
CA GLY A 201 1.25 -0.15 20.33
C GLY A 201 0.66 0.80 19.28
N THR A 202 1.24 0.87 18.08
CA THR A 202 0.88 1.87 17.07
C THR A 202 -0.36 1.52 16.24
N LYS A 203 -0.92 0.32 16.39
CA LYS A 203 -2.11 -0.18 15.66
C LYS A 203 -2.01 0.02 14.14
N PRO A 204 -1.14 -0.74 13.44
CA PRO A 204 -0.95 -0.64 12.00
C PRO A 204 -2.20 -0.98 11.18
N HIS A 205 -2.37 -0.32 10.01
CA HIS A 205 -3.35 -0.66 8.99
C HIS A 205 -2.75 -1.45 7.82
N VAL A 206 -1.53 -1.95 7.97
CA VAL A 206 -0.94 -2.93 7.05
C VAL A 206 -0.90 -4.28 7.75
N PHE A 207 -1.59 -5.25 7.16
CA PHE A 207 -1.76 -6.59 7.70
C PHE A 207 -1.01 -7.60 6.84
N TYR A 208 -0.34 -8.54 7.48
CA TYR A 208 0.42 -9.59 6.82
C TYR A 208 -0.28 -10.93 7.01
N LEU A 209 -0.47 -11.65 5.91
CA LEU A 209 -1.05 -12.98 5.86
C LEU A 209 0.04 -14.00 5.50
N GLY A 210 -0.07 -15.22 6.02
CA GLY A 210 0.89 -16.28 5.71
C GLY A 210 2.26 -16.11 6.39
N LEU A 211 2.36 -15.31 7.45
CA LEU A 211 3.57 -15.24 8.28
C LEU A 211 3.75 -16.57 9.02
N ASP A 212 4.86 -17.24 8.73
CA ASP A 212 5.43 -18.30 9.57
C ASP A 212 6.44 -17.74 10.58
N GLU A 213 6.96 -18.58 11.48
CA GLU A 213 7.93 -18.15 12.49
C GLU A 213 9.23 -17.61 11.86
N ALA A 214 9.72 -18.23 10.79
CA ALA A 214 10.93 -17.79 10.10
C ALA A 214 10.76 -16.42 9.47
N GLN A 215 9.61 -16.15 8.87
CA GLN A 215 9.27 -14.84 8.31
C GLN A 215 9.07 -13.77 9.39
N LEU A 216 8.51 -14.13 10.55
CA LEU A 216 8.41 -13.25 11.71
C LEU A 216 9.81 -12.87 12.24
N GLU A 217 10.73 -13.80 12.27
CA GLU A 217 12.11 -13.57 12.69
C GLU A 217 12.87 -12.70 11.68
N ALA A 218 12.75 -12.97 10.38
CA ALA A 218 13.30 -12.13 9.32
C ALA A 218 12.70 -10.71 9.37
N GLY A 219 11.39 -10.57 9.61
CA GLY A 219 10.74 -9.30 9.81
C GLY A 219 11.26 -8.52 11.02
N ARG A 220 11.66 -9.20 12.10
CA ARG A 220 12.28 -8.58 13.28
C ARG A 220 13.70 -8.08 12.97
N ALA A 221 14.50 -8.88 12.25
CA ALA A 221 15.85 -8.50 11.83
C ALA A 221 15.82 -7.25 10.93
N VAL A 222 14.94 -7.23 9.96
CA VAL A 222 14.72 -6.08 9.06
C VAL A 222 14.26 -4.83 9.81
N MET A 223 13.52 -4.99 10.92
CA MET A 223 13.09 -3.87 11.77
C MET A 223 14.20 -3.36 12.69
N ALA A 224 15.23 -4.19 12.98
CA ALA A 224 16.41 -3.77 13.72
C ALA A 224 17.32 -2.89 12.86
N ASP A 225 17.34 -3.10 11.54
CA ASP A 225 18.00 -2.22 10.57
C ASP A 225 17.01 -1.82 9.46
N PRO A 226 16.30 -0.70 9.63
CA PRO A 226 15.29 -0.26 8.67
C PRO A 226 15.86 0.16 7.30
N ARG A 227 17.20 0.21 7.15
CA ARG A 227 17.89 0.56 5.90
C ARG A 227 18.65 -0.60 5.26
N ALA A 228 18.68 -1.79 5.91
CA ALA A 228 19.29 -3.01 5.37
C ALA A 228 18.43 -3.63 4.25
#